data_eb8c8a33dc18bc08b551d8dc43b91424
#
_entry.id   eb8c8a33dc18bc08b551d8dc43b91424
#
_cell.length_a   1.000
_cell.length_b   1.000
_cell.length_c   1.000
_cell.angle_alpha   90.00
_cell.angle_beta   90.00
_cell.angle_gamma   90.00
#
_symmetry.space_group_name_H-M   'P 1'
#
loop_
_entity.id
_entity.type
_entity.pdbx_description
1 polymer ?
#
loop_
_entity_poly.entity_id
_entity_poly.type
_entity_poly.pdbx_seq_one_letter_code
_entity_poly.pdbx_strand_id
1 'polypeptide(L)'
;MALSKLDNLYRAVILDHSSAPRHAGELKQACVIDMNNPTCGDVIRLTVDFTEDKISDIAFSGHGCTISTASASMMTEAVIGKTKEEALELAAIFSQMVTGHTDSAQERLGDGQFLAGVSKFPQRVKCSTLAWNALKKAIEADGTATVSESH
;
A
#
# COMPACT_ATOMS: atom_id res chain seq x y z
N MET A 1 -0.54 30.90 3.39
CA MET A 1 0.62 30.13 3.23
C MET A 1 0.40 28.92 2.42
N ALA A 2 1.12 28.81 1.36
CA ALA A 2 0.97 27.69 0.44
C ALA A 2 1.25 26.35 1.12
N LEU A 3 2.25 26.31 1.97
CA LEU A 3 2.60 25.06 2.65
C LEU A 3 1.47 24.58 3.56
N SER A 4 0.81 25.50 4.23
CA SER A 4 -0.29 25.12 5.11
C SER A 4 -1.44 24.50 4.32
N LYS A 5 -1.72 25.04 3.15
CA LYS A 5 -2.79 24.52 2.31
C LYS A 5 -2.46 23.12 1.81
N LEU A 6 -1.22 22.90 1.39
CA LEU A 6 -0.80 21.57 0.94
C LEU A 6 -0.84 20.58 2.08
N ASP A 7 -0.38 20.99 3.26
CA ASP A 7 -0.42 20.09 4.42
C ASP A 7 -1.85 19.72 4.76
N ASN A 8 -2.77 20.68 4.69
CA ASN A 8 -4.17 20.40 4.99
C ASN A 8 -4.78 19.44 3.97
N LEU A 9 -4.44 19.62 2.69
CA LEU A 9 -4.94 18.72 1.65
C LEU A 9 -4.39 17.30 1.86
N TYR A 10 -3.10 17.21 2.10
CA TYR A 10 -2.48 15.90 2.34
C TYR A 10 -3.13 15.21 3.53
N ARG A 11 -3.31 15.96 4.62
CA ARG A 11 -3.94 15.41 5.81
C ARG A 11 -5.37 14.96 5.53
N ALA A 12 -6.12 15.75 4.79
CA ALA A 12 -7.52 15.43 4.48
C ALA A 12 -7.61 14.12 3.67
N VAL A 13 -6.74 13.96 2.68
CA VAL A 13 -6.73 12.75 1.86
C VAL A 13 -6.34 11.54 2.71
N ILE A 14 -5.32 11.69 3.54
CA ILE A 14 -4.87 10.59 4.41
C ILE A 14 -5.96 10.20 5.38
N LEU A 15 -6.62 11.17 6.01
CA LEU A 15 -7.68 10.88 6.96
C LEU A 15 -8.88 10.24 6.28
N ASP A 16 -9.21 10.67 5.07
CA ASP A 16 -10.30 10.09 4.31
C ASP A 16 -10.03 8.60 4.06
N HIS A 17 -8.83 8.28 3.60
CA HIS A 17 -8.48 6.89 3.34
C HIS A 17 -8.44 6.06 4.63
N SER A 18 -8.04 6.66 5.74
CA SER A 18 -7.94 5.89 6.97
C SER A 18 -9.29 5.70 7.64
N SER A 19 -10.21 6.66 7.48
CA SER A 19 -11.52 6.53 8.12
C SER A 19 -12.52 5.78 7.26
N ALA A 20 -12.33 5.79 5.94
CA ALA A 20 -13.20 5.07 5.01
C ALA A 20 -12.32 4.33 3.99
N PRO A 21 -11.59 3.31 4.43
CA PRO A 21 -10.64 2.62 3.54
C PRO A 21 -11.34 1.97 2.36
N ARG A 22 -10.71 2.08 1.21
CA ARG A 22 -11.19 1.43 0.00
C ARG A 22 -10.76 -0.03 0.04
N HIS A 23 -11.64 -0.90 -0.45
CA HIS A 23 -11.35 -2.33 -0.54
C HIS A 23 -11.03 -2.95 0.82
N ALA A 24 -11.66 -2.46 1.88
CA ALA A 24 -11.50 -3.06 3.20
C ALA A 24 -12.29 -4.37 3.25
N GLY A 25 -11.69 -5.39 3.86
CA GLY A 25 -12.33 -6.68 4.03
C GLY A 25 -11.42 -7.80 3.60
N GLU A 26 -12.00 -8.94 3.24
CA GLU A 26 -11.24 -10.11 2.79
C GLU A 26 -11.93 -10.73 1.60
N LEU A 27 -11.13 -11.18 0.64
CA LEU A 27 -11.63 -11.92 -0.51
C LEU A 27 -11.58 -13.40 -0.20
N LYS A 28 -12.50 -14.16 -0.78
CA LYS A 28 -12.50 -15.60 -0.63
C LYS A 28 -11.63 -16.22 -1.70
N GLN A 29 -10.94 -17.29 -1.33
CA GLN A 29 -10.14 -18.05 -2.29
C GLN A 29 -9.09 -17.21 -3.00
N ALA A 30 -8.51 -16.27 -2.28
CA ALA A 30 -7.49 -15.41 -2.83
C ALA A 30 -6.15 -15.72 -2.17
N CYS A 31 -5.09 -15.14 -2.73
CA CYS A 31 -3.77 -15.20 -2.11
C CYS A 31 -3.81 -14.36 -0.84
N VAL A 32 -3.39 -14.93 0.28
CA VAL A 32 -3.45 -14.25 1.58
C VAL A 32 -2.03 -14.00 2.09
N ILE A 33 -1.75 -12.77 2.42
CA ILE A 33 -0.48 -12.38 3.00
C ILE A 33 -0.74 -11.64 4.31
N ASP A 34 -0.15 -12.13 5.39
CA ASP A 34 -0.21 -11.45 6.68
C ASP A 34 1.15 -10.84 6.98
N MET A 35 1.15 -9.59 7.34
CA MET A 35 2.39 -8.91 7.73
C MET A 35 2.13 -8.00 8.91
N ASN A 36 3.17 -7.75 9.68
CA ASN A 36 3.07 -6.82 10.78
C ASN A 36 4.33 -5.97 10.86
N ASN A 37 4.17 -4.83 11.50
CA ASN A 37 5.28 -3.94 11.79
C ASN A 37 5.39 -3.88 13.31
N PRO A 38 6.30 -4.65 13.91
CA PRO A 38 6.36 -4.72 15.37
C PRO A 38 6.75 -3.38 16.02
N THR A 39 7.41 -2.51 15.28
CA THR A 39 7.77 -1.21 15.80
C THR A 39 6.55 -0.36 16.12
N CYS A 40 5.53 -0.43 15.25
CA CYS A 40 4.33 0.39 15.41
C CYS A 40 3.10 -0.42 15.82
N GLY A 41 3.21 -1.73 15.84
CA GLY A 41 2.06 -2.57 16.15
C GLY A 41 1.06 -2.69 15.01
N ASP A 42 1.42 -2.28 13.81
CA ASP A 42 0.53 -2.39 12.66
C ASP A 42 0.44 -3.83 12.19
N VAL A 43 -0.76 -4.26 11.85
CA VAL A 43 -1.02 -5.61 11.32
C VAL A 43 -1.88 -5.47 10.09
N ILE A 44 -1.49 -6.13 9.01
CA ILE A 44 -2.28 -6.12 7.78
C ILE A 44 -2.45 -7.55 7.27
N ARG A 45 -3.66 -7.86 6.86
CA ARG A 45 -3.93 -9.07 6.10
C ARG A 45 -4.37 -8.62 4.72
N LEU A 46 -3.60 -8.96 3.72
CA LEU A 46 -3.87 -8.57 2.34
C LEU A 46 -4.36 -9.80 1.59
N THR A 47 -5.50 -9.68 0.91
CA THR A 47 -6.00 -10.74 0.07
C THR A 47 -6.06 -10.21 -1.35
N VAL A 48 -5.44 -10.94 -2.27
CA VAL A 48 -5.31 -10.52 -3.65
C VAL A 48 -5.76 -11.64 -4.57
N ASP A 49 -6.63 -11.31 -5.50
CA ASP A 49 -7.10 -12.26 -6.50
C ASP A 49 -6.45 -11.90 -7.82
N PHE A 50 -5.74 -12.85 -8.41
CA PHE A 50 -5.05 -12.66 -9.67
C PHE A 50 -5.81 -13.40 -10.78
N THR A 51 -5.98 -12.73 -11.91
CA THR A 51 -6.53 -13.36 -13.10
C THR A 51 -5.49 -13.18 -14.19
N GLU A 52 -4.91 -14.29 -14.62
CA GLU A 52 -3.79 -14.28 -15.55
C GLU A 52 -2.65 -13.48 -14.90
N ASP A 53 -2.29 -12.37 -15.49
CA ASP A 53 -1.18 -11.59 -14.98
C ASP A 53 -1.63 -10.31 -14.31
N LYS A 54 -2.90 -10.18 -14.01
CA LYS A 54 -3.46 -8.94 -13.48
C LYS A 54 -4.07 -9.14 -12.11
N ILE A 55 -4.07 -8.07 -11.34
CA ILE A 55 -4.74 -8.04 -10.06
C ILE A 55 -6.22 -7.76 -10.34
N SER A 56 -7.04 -8.79 -10.29
CA SER A 56 -8.45 -8.65 -10.61
C SER A 56 -9.24 -8.11 -9.44
N ASP A 57 -8.81 -8.40 -8.21
CA ASP A 57 -9.46 -7.88 -7.03
C ASP A 57 -8.46 -7.88 -5.89
N ILE A 58 -8.69 -7.03 -4.91
CA ILE A 58 -7.77 -6.88 -3.79
C ILE A 58 -8.54 -6.31 -2.61
N ALA A 59 -8.24 -6.80 -1.42
CA ALA A 59 -8.85 -6.26 -0.20
C ALA A 59 -7.85 -6.40 0.93
N PHE A 60 -8.03 -5.62 1.98
CA PHE A 60 -7.16 -5.72 3.13
C PHE A 60 -7.97 -5.58 4.41
N SER A 61 -7.43 -6.15 5.48
CA SER A 61 -8.03 -6.02 6.80
C SER A 61 -6.88 -5.94 7.81
N GLY A 62 -7.22 -5.76 9.06
CA GLY A 62 -6.23 -5.63 10.11
C GLY A 62 -6.41 -4.29 10.82
N HIS A 63 -5.38 -3.88 11.53
CA HIS A 63 -5.43 -2.59 12.20
C HIS A 63 -4.05 -2.00 12.28
N GLY A 64 -4.00 -0.69 12.38
CA GLY A 64 -2.74 0.01 12.45
C GLY A 64 -2.97 1.49 12.58
N CYS A 65 -1.92 2.26 12.46
CA CYS A 65 -2.02 3.71 12.57
C CYS A 65 -2.68 4.29 11.33
N THR A 66 -2.97 5.58 11.40
CA THR A 66 -3.60 6.31 10.31
C THR A 66 -2.80 6.17 9.01
N ILE A 67 -1.47 6.27 9.10
CA ILE A 67 -0.61 6.19 7.91
C ILE A 67 -0.66 4.79 7.30
N SER A 68 -0.60 3.77 8.14
CA SER A 68 -0.63 2.38 7.67
C SER A 68 -1.94 2.08 6.95
N THR A 69 -3.05 2.47 7.55
CA THR A 69 -4.38 2.22 7.00
C THR A 69 -4.58 3.01 5.70
N ALA A 70 -4.19 4.29 5.71
CA ALA A 70 -4.34 5.12 4.52
C ALA A 70 -3.49 4.57 3.37
N SER A 71 -2.26 4.17 3.66
CA SER A 71 -1.38 3.64 2.63
C SER A 71 -1.96 2.37 2.02
N ALA A 72 -2.51 1.48 2.84
CA ALA A 72 -3.12 0.26 2.33
C ALA A 72 -4.29 0.58 1.41
N SER A 73 -5.14 1.51 1.82
CA SER A 73 -6.28 1.94 1.01
C SER A 73 -5.82 2.52 -0.33
N MET A 74 -4.84 3.41 -0.29
CA MET A 74 -4.30 4.05 -1.49
C MET A 74 -3.66 3.01 -2.41
N MET A 75 -2.96 2.04 -1.84
CA MET A 75 -2.32 0.97 -2.60
C MET A 75 -3.35 0.17 -3.36
N THR A 76 -4.45 -0.22 -2.71
CA THR A 76 -5.46 -1.03 -3.39
C THR A 76 -6.05 -0.30 -4.59
N GLU A 77 -6.26 0.99 -4.46
CA GLU A 77 -6.81 1.76 -5.57
C GLU A 77 -5.79 1.91 -6.71
N ALA A 78 -4.53 2.02 -6.36
CA ALA A 78 -3.50 2.22 -7.37
C ALA A 78 -3.26 0.97 -8.21
N VAL A 79 -3.38 -0.21 -7.60
CA VAL A 79 -2.96 -1.44 -8.26
C VAL A 79 -4.09 -2.30 -8.81
N ILE A 80 -5.33 -2.06 -8.40
CA ILE A 80 -6.43 -2.90 -8.89
C ILE A 80 -6.55 -2.77 -10.41
N GLY A 81 -6.66 -3.89 -11.09
CA GLY A 81 -6.73 -3.89 -12.55
C GLY A 81 -5.39 -3.77 -13.25
N LYS A 82 -4.30 -3.62 -12.51
CA LYS A 82 -2.97 -3.51 -13.10
C LYS A 82 -2.33 -4.88 -13.21
N THR A 83 -1.35 -5.00 -14.10
CA THR A 83 -0.58 -6.24 -14.20
C THR A 83 0.33 -6.35 -12.98
N LYS A 84 0.81 -7.58 -12.73
CA LYS A 84 1.77 -7.79 -11.65
C LYS A 84 3.00 -6.94 -11.84
N GLU A 85 3.47 -6.81 -13.05
CA GLU A 85 4.64 -6.02 -13.38
C GLU A 85 4.42 -4.55 -13.05
N GLU A 86 3.27 -4.03 -13.45
CA GLU A 86 2.93 -2.64 -13.16
C GLU A 86 2.81 -2.40 -11.66
N ALA A 87 2.23 -3.37 -10.95
CA ALA A 87 2.07 -3.24 -9.51
C ALA A 87 3.43 -3.20 -8.82
N LEU A 88 4.38 -4.03 -9.27
CA LEU A 88 5.73 -4.00 -8.72
C LEU A 88 6.43 -2.69 -9.01
N GLU A 89 6.21 -2.12 -10.19
CA GLU A 89 6.78 -0.81 -10.51
C GLU A 89 6.21 0.26 -9.59
N LEU A 90 4.90 0.22 -9.36
CA LEU A 90 4.28 1.20 -8.47
C LEU A 90 4.80 1.05 -7.04
N ALA A 91 5.01 -0.19 -6.60
CA ALA A 91 5.58 -0.42 -5.27
C ALA A 91 6.98 0.17 -5.16
N ALA A 92 7.79 0.02 -6.20
CA ALA A 92 9.14 0.59 -6.21
C ALA A 92 9.09 2.11 -6.19
N ILE A 93 8.18 2.70 -6.97
CA ILE A 93 8.01 4.14 -7.00
C ILE A 93 7.61 4.65 -5.62
N PHE A 94 6.67 3.97 -4.98
CA PHE A 94 6.22 4.36 -3.65
C PHE A 94 7.36 4.29 -2.64
N SER A 95 8.14 3.22 -2.68
CA SER A 95 9.25 3.04 -1.77
C SER A 95 10.28 4.17 -1.92
N GLN A 96 10.60 4.54 -3.17
CA GLN A 96 11.53 5.63 -3.41
C GLN A 96 10.97 6.95 -2.90
N MET A 97 9.68 7.19 -3.13
CA MET A 97 9.06 8.43 -2.71
C MET A 97 9.12 8.63 -1.20
N VAL A 98 8.78 7.59 -0.44
CA VAL A 98 8.73 7.73 1.01
C VAL A 98 10.10 7.70 1.65
N THR A 99 11.14 7.39 0.89
CA THR A 99 12.52 7.48 1.38
C THR A 99 13.23 8.74 0.89
N GLY A 100 12.48 9.67 0.29
CA GLY A 100 13.00 10.98 -0.04
C GLY A 100 13.37 11.23 -1.48
N HIS A 101 13.15 10.26 -2.36
CA HIS A 101 13.45 10.44 -3.77
C HIS A 101 12.21 10.91 -4.50
N THR A 102 12.27 12.09 -5.10
CA THR A 102 11.13 12.63 -5.82
C THR A 102 11.28 12.41 -7.31
N ASP A 103 10.18 12.09 -7.97
CA ASP A 103 10.19 11.79 -9.38
C ASP A 103 8.79 12.05 -9.91
N SER A 104 8.68 12.44 -11.17
CA SER A 104 7.37 12.65 -11.78
C SER A 104 6.56 11.36 -11.84
N ALA A 105 7.22 10.19 -11.80
CA ALA A 105 6.53 8.91 -11.82
C ALA A 105 5.61 8.73 -10.62
N GLN A 106 5.78 9.52 -9.58
CA GLN A 106 4.91 9.46 -8.39
C GLN A 106 3.45 9.70 -8.74
N GLU A 107 3.18 10.41 -9.80
CA GLU A 107 1.81 10.68 -10.22
C GLU A 107 1.06 9.39 -10.52
N ARG A 108 1.78 8.35 -10.91
CA ARG A 108 1.17 7.05 -11.19
C ARG A 108 0.57 6.41 -9.93
N LEU A 109 0.97 6.86 -8.76
CA LEU A 109 0.46 6.33 -7.50
C LEU A 109 -0.93 6.86 -7.15
N GLY A 110 -1.44 7.84 -7.88
CA GLY A 110 -2.71 8.44 -7.54
C GLY A 110 -2.64 9.08 -6.16
N ASP A 111 -3.60 8.79 -5.30
CA ASP A 111 -3.61 9.36 -3.96
C ASP A 111 -2.39 8.96 -3.15
N GLY A 112 -1.74 7.87 -3.50
CA GLY A 112 -0.54 7.43 -2.78
C GLY A 112 0.55 8.49 -2.78
N GLN A 113 0.58 9.37 -3.78
CA GLN A 113 1.59 10.42 -3.83
C GLN A 113 1.48 11.40 -2.66
N PHE A 114 0.32 11.47 -2.01
CA PHE A 114 0.15 12.35 -0.88
C PHE A 114 0.92 11.88 0.36
N LEU A 115 1.47 10.69 0.34
CA LEU A 115 2.29 10.21 1.44
C LEU A 115 3.76 10.58 1.29
N ALA A 116 4.11 11.38 0.30
CA ALA A 116 5.51 11.77 0.09
C ALA A 116 6.13 12.42 1.33
N GLY A 117 5.33 13.17 2.09
CA GLY A 117 5.84 13.84 3.29
C GLY A 117 6.30 12.90 4.39
N VAL A 118 5.93 11.63 4.29
CA VAL A 118 6.33 10.63 5.29
C VAL A 118 7.84 10.47 5.34
N SER A 119 8.54 10.81 4.25
CA SER A 119 10.00 10.69 4.22
C SER A 119 10.69 11.48 5.33
N LYS A 120 10.03 12.48 5.88
CA LYS A 120 10.59 13.28 6.97
C LYS A 120 10.45 12.57 8.32
N PHE A 121 9.73 11.46 8.36
CA PHE A 121 9.46 10.75 9.60
C PHE A 121 9.81 9.28 9.42
N PRO A 122 11.07 8.90 9.65
CA PRO A 122 11.51 7.52 9.36
C PRO A 122 10.66 6.42 9.98
N GLN A 123 10.09 6.68 11.15
CA GLN A 123 9.21 5.70 11.78
C GLN A 123 7.97 5.44 10.94
N ARG A 124 7.48 6.49 10.29
CA ARG A 124 6.26 6.38 9.49
C ARG A 124 6.52 5.75 8.13
N VAL A 125 7.78 5.77 7.68
CA VAL A 125 8.12 5.10 6.42
C VAL A 125 7.76 3.63 6.51
N LYS A 126 8.10 2.98 7.63
CA LYS A 126 7.78 1.56 7.81
C LYS A 126 6.29 1.33 7.84
N CYS A 127 5.53 2.23 8.48
CA CYS A 127 4.08 2.12 8.49
C CYS A 127 3.52 2.24 7.07
N SER A 128 4.05 3.18 6.29
CA SER A 128 3.52 3.44 4.96
C SER A 128 3.86 2.34 3.96
N THR A 129 4.97 1.63 4.16
CA THR A 129 5.39 0.60 3.20
C THR A 129 4.87 -0.78 3.53
N LEU A 130 4.24 -0.96 4.69
CA LEU A 130 3.80 -2.30 5.11
C LEU A 130 2.88 -2.95 4.08
N ALA A 131 1.85 -2.24 3.64
CA ALA A 131 0.89 -2.77 2.67
C ALA A 131 1.54 -3.04 1.32
N TRP A 132 2.43 -2.14 0.89
CA TRP A 132 3.12 -2.31 -0.39
C TRP A 132 4.06 -3.51 -0.35
N ASN A 133 4.70 -3.76 0.79
CA ASN A 133 5.54 -4.94 0.95
C ASN A 133 4.69 -6.21 0.95
N ALA A 134 3.51 -6.17 1.54
CA ALA A 134 2.59 -7.30 1.50
C ALA A 134 2.17 -7.59 0.07
N LEU A 135 1.92 -6.55 -0.72
CA LEU A 135 1.56 -6.72 -2.13
C LEU A 135 2.70 -7.40 -2.89
N LYS A 136 3.94 -6.96 -2.67
CA LYS A 136 5.08 -7.58 -3.35
C LYS A 136 5.17 -9.05 -3.01
N LYS A 137 4.96 -9.41 -1.75
CA LYS A 137 4.99 -10.82 -1.36
C LYS A 137 3.86 -11.61 -2.02
N ALA A 138 2.69 -11.01 -2.14
CA ALA A 138 1.56 -11.69 -2.79
C ALA A 138 1.87 -11.97 -4.25
N ILE A 139 2.47 -11.00 -4.93
CA ILE A 139 2.82 -11.16 -6.34
C ILE A 139 3.88 -12.26 -6.50
N GLU A 140 4.87 -12.25 -5.64
CA GLU A 140 5.93 -13.27 -5.68
C GLU A 140 5.39 -14.64 -5.37
N ALA A 141 4.47 -14.73 -4.41
CA ALA A 141 3.88 -16.00 -4.02
C ALA A 141 3.05 -16.59 -5.16
N ASP A 142 2.28 -15.75 -5.83
CA ASP A 142 1.46 -16.24 -6.94
C ASP A 142 2.33 -16.75 -8.08
N GLY A 143 3.48 -16.13 -8.27
CA GLY A 143 4.38 -16.55 -9.33
C GLY A 143 5.11 -17.85 -9.03
N THR A 144 5.22 -18.24 -7.77
CA THR A 144 5.97 -19.43 -7.40
C THR A 144 5.12 -20.59 -6.96
N ALA A 145 3.91 -20.44 -6.98
CA ALA A 145 3.09 -21.55 -6.64
C ALA A 145 3.16 -22.08 -5.24
N THR A 146 4.14 -22.02 -4.53
CA THR A 146 4.12 -22.61 -3.29
C THR A 146 4.52 -21.82 -2.31
N VAL A 147 4.22 -20.99 -1.92
CA VAL A 147 4.70 -20.29 -1.09
C VAL A 147 4.49 -20.24 0.09
N SER A 148 3.91 -20.44 0.57
CA SER A 148 3.63 -20.45 1.78
C SER A 148 4.56 -20.05 2.65
N GLU A 149 5.13 -19.77 2.84
CA GLU A 149 5.84 -19.46 3.75
C GLU A 149 6.00 -18.45 4.15
N SER A 150 5.77 -18.21 4.28
CA SER A 150 5.80 -17.33 4.70
C SER A 150 6.47 -16.80 5.45
N HIS A 151 6.66 -16.59 5.80
CA HIS A 151 7.10 -15.95 6.65
C HIS A 151 7.75 -15.18 6.41
#